data_7213e3ca1b9c593402b213d1ef5d1aef
#
_entry.id   7213e3ca1b9c593402b213d1ef5d1aef
#
_cell.length_a   1.000
_cell.length_b   1.000
_cell.length_c   1.000
_cell.angle_alpha   90.00
_cell.angle_beta   90.00
_cell.angle_gamma   90.00
#
_symmetry.space_group_name_H-M   'P 1'
#
loop_
_entity.id
_entity.type
_entity.pdbx_description
1 polymer ?
#
loop_
_entity_poly.entity_id
_entity_poly.type
_entity_poly.pdbx_seq_one_letter_code
_entity_poly.pdbx_strand_id
1 'polypeptide(L)'
;MNSIDSHKNKWMQLPRNVVVGHGVINDTGKVCKDLKLNGNALIVAGETTLKAAGKTVEVCLEDCGFNVDAMIIKNPTMDEIKEVENRAAGIKASFLLGVGGGKSIDMAKLASTHLDIPFVSIPTAASHDGIVSSRASIHRDNRTVSEAAQTPIAVIADTAIIAAAPYRLLAAGCGDIISNYTAVRDWELAHRLRDEPFSEYASIISKMTAKILIESAGAIKPSIEESAWTVMKALVASGVAMSIAGSSRPASGSEHKFSHALDELAPEPALHGEQCGVGTIMMMYLHGGNWQEIRTALKTIGAPTCAAELGIKEEYIIKALLHAHEIRPERYTILGMGLTHEAAEKVARITKVI
;
A
#
# COMPACT_ATOMS: atom_id res chain seq x y z
N MET A 1 11.73 -42.41 8.27
CA MET A 1 11.28 -41.66 7.08
C MET A 1 10.49 -40.46 7.61
N ASN A 2 11.10 -39.31 7.70
CA ASN A 2 10.44 -38.08 8.18
C ASN A 2 9.43 -37.67 7.12
N SER A 3 8.15 -37.60 7.49
CA SER A 3 7.11 -36.96 6.68
C SER A 3 7.55 -35.55 6.38
N ILE A 4 7.80 -35.23 5.12
CA ILE A 4 8.01 -33.86 4.66
C ILE A 4 6.73 -33.10 5.00
N ASP A 5 6.85 -32.16 5.92
CA ASP A 5 5.75 -31.36 6.44
C ASP A 5 5.10 -30.60 5.28
N SER A 6 3.94 -31.07 4.80
CA SER A 6 3.21 -30.50 3.65
C SER A 6 2.79 -29.04 3.86
N HIS A 7 2.95 -28.50 5.09
CA HIS A 7 2.70 -27.10 5.44
C HIS A 7 3.81 -26.14 5.03
N LYS A 8 4.94 -26.60 4.47
CA LYS A 8 6.06 -25.75 4.05
C LYS A 8 6.00 -25.27 2.60
N ASN A 9 5.07 -25.75 1.81
CA ASN A 9 4.92 -25.32 0.42
C ASN A 9 4.16 -23.98 0.37
N LYS A 10 4.88 -22.89 0.16
CA LYS A 10 4.28 -21.55 -0.06
C LYS A 10 4.45 -21.17 -1.53
N TRP A 11 3.34 -20.78 -2.16
CA TRP A 11 3.36 -20.16 -3.48
C TRP A 11 3.69 -18.69 -3.33
N MET A 12 4.72 -18.22 -4.03
CA MET A 12 5.06 -16.81 -4.12
C MET A 12 4.62 -16.28 -5.48
N GLN A 13 3.70 -15.33 -5.48
CA GLN A 13 3.31 -14.62 -6.70
C GLN A 13 4.02 -13.26 -6.70
N LEU A 14 4.83 -13.04 -7.72
CA LEU A 14 5.61 -11.82 -7.93
C LEU A 14 5.23 -11.20 -9.27
N PRO A 15 5.29 -9.87 -9.43
CA PRO A 15 5.22 -9.26 -10.75
C PRO A 15 6.28 -9.84 -11.66
N ARG A 16 5.91 -10.21 -12.90
CA ARG A 16 6.90 -10.65 -13.90
C ARG A 16 7.76 -9.50 -14.37
N ASN A 17 7.15 -8.34 -14.55
CA ASN A 17 7.84 -7.14 -14.99
C ASN A 17 7.55 -5.99 -14.04
N VAL A 18 8.60 -5.27 -13.65
CA VAL A 18 8.50 -3.99 -12.93
C VAL A 18 9.32 -2.97 -13.73
N VAL A 19 8.62 -1.99 -14.29
CA VAL A 19 9.20 -0.92 -15.10
C VAL A 19 9.02 0.39 -14.36
N VAL A 20 10.10 1.02 -13.96
CA VAL A 20 10.10 2.30 -13.25
C VAL A 20 11.06 3.24 -13.95
N GLY A 21 10.61 4.42 -14.33
CA GLY A 21 11.47 5.41 -15.02
C GLY A 21 10.69 6.55 -15.66
N HIS A 22 11.42 7.43 -16.30
CA HIS A 22 10.88 8.57 -17.04
C HIS A 22 10.24 8.11 -18.36
N GLY A 23 9.00 8.50 -18.60
CA GLY A 23 8.29 8.24 -19.87
C GLY A 23 7.94 6.77 -20.12
N VAL A 24 8.13 5.87 -19.15
CA VAL A 24 7.90 4.43 -19.32
C VAL A 24 6.44 4.06 -19.55
N ILE A 25 5.52 4.97 -19.31
CA ILE A 25 4.09 4.78 -19.63
C ILE A 25 3.88 4.52 -21.12
N ASN A 26 4.74 5.09 -21.97
CA ASN A 26 4.69 4.92 -23.44
C ASN A 26 5.07 3.48 -23.87
N ASP A 27 5.70 2.71 -23.02
CA ASP A 27 6.04 1.31 -23.29
C ASP A 27 4.93 0.33 -22.84
N THR A 28 3.78 0.82 -22.33
CA THR A 28 2.71 -0.04 -21.78
C THR A 28 2.28 -1.13 -22.75
N GLY A 29 2.00 -0.78 -24.00
CA GLY A 29 1.58 -1.75 -25.01
C GLY A 29 2.64 -2.81 -25.28
N LYS A 30 3.91 -2.41 -25.36
CA LYS A 30 5.06 -3.31 -25.54
C LYS A 30 5.20 -4.25 -24.34
N VAL A 31 5.16 -3.73 -23.12
CA VAL A 31 5.22 -4.55 -21.89
C VAL A 31 4.10 -5.59 -21.87
N CYS A 32 2.87 -5.21 -22.24
CA CYS A 32 1.75 -6.15 -22.35
C CYS A 32 2.00 -7.24 -23.41
N LYS A 33 2.59 -6.90 -24.56
CA LYS A 33 2.98 -7.88 -25.59
C LYS A 33 4.08 -8.84 -25.11
N ASP A 34 5.10 -8.32 -24.44
CA ASP A 34 6.21 -9.14 -23.89
C ASP A 34 5.67 -10.13 -22.83
N LEU A 35 4.63 -9.75 -22.09
CA LEU A 35 3.90 -10.62 -21.17
C LEU A 35 2.96 -11.61 -21.88
N LYS A 36 2.87 -11.55 -23.21
CA LYS A 36 1.98 -12.37 -24.04
C LYS A 36 0.48 -12.14 -23.73
N LEU A 37 0.14 -10.96 -23.23
CA LEU A 37 -1.25 -10.54 -23.13
C LEU A 37 -1.81 -10.33 -24.53
N ASN A 38 -3.08 -10.60 -24.71
CA ASN A 38 -3.79 -10.47 -25.97
C ASN A 38 -5.28 -10.21 -25.75
N GLY A 39 -6.01 -9.88 -26.80
CA GLY A 39 -7.46 -9.67 -26.74
C GLY A 39 -7.83 -8.26 -26.27
N ASN A 40 -8.89 -8.17 -25.49
CA ASN A 40 -9.48 -6.91 -25.06
C ASN A 40 -8.96 -6.52 -23.68
N ALA A 41 -8.64 -5.26 -23.50
CA ALA A 41 -8.17 -4.67 -22.26
C ALA A 41 -9.23 -3.73 -21.66
N LEU A 42 -9.43 -3.75 -20.36
CA LEU A 42 -10.23 -2.75 -19.66
C LEU A 42 -9.33 -1.90 -18.74
N ILE A 43 -9.30 -0.61 -19.00
CA ILE A 43 -8.66 0.39 -18.14
C ILE A 43 -9.65 0.82 -17.05
N VAL A 44 -9.25 0.70 -15.78
CA VAL A 44 -10.00 1.16 -14.62
C VAL A 44 -9.26 2.37 -14.05
N ALA A 45 -9.88 3.54 -14.06
CA ALA A 45 -9.23 4.79 -13.67
C ALA A 45 -10.24 5.76 -13.00
N GLY A 46 -9.73 6.70 -12.21
CA GLY A 46 -10.51 7.87 -11.82
C GLY A 46 -10.55 8.91 -12.94
N GLU A 47 -11.45 9.88 -12.88
CA GLU A 47 -11.57 10.92 -13.92
C GLU A 47 -10.26 11.69 -14.14
N THR A 48 -9.60 12.09 -13.06
CA THR A 48 -8.32 12.82 -13.12
C THR A 48 -7.20 11.93 -13.65
N THR A 49 -7.12 10.67 -13.21
CA THR A 49 -6.03 9.75 -13.59
C THR A 49 -6.21 9.22 -15.00
N LEU A 50 -7.45 9.12 -15.50
CA LEU A 50 -7.71 8.82 -16.90
C LEU A 50 -7.13 9.92 -17.81
N LYS A 51 -7.29 11.21 -17.43
CA LYS A 51 -6.72 12.34 -18.17
C LYS A 51 -5.20 12.40 -18.05
N ALA A 52 -4.66 12.13 -16.87
CA ALA A 52 -3.22 12.27 -16.59
C ALA A 52 -2.37 11.14 -17.21
N ALA A 53 -2.91 9.93 -17.30
CA ALA A 53 -2.18 8.74 -17.71
C ALA A 53 -3.01 7.79 -18.59
N GLY A 54 -4.29 7.57 -18.25
CA GLY A 54 -5.12 6.55 -18.88
C GLY A 54 -5.25 6.70 -20.39
N LYS A 55 -5.35 7.93 -20.91
CA LYS A 55 -5.43 8.18 -22.35
C LYS A 55 -4.14 7.81 -23.10
N THR A 56 -2.98 8.05 -22.50
CA THR A 56 -1.69 7.59 -23.05
C THR A 56 -1.63 6.07 -23.07
N VAL A 57 -2.06 5.42 -21.98
CA VAL A 57 -2.13 3.95 -21.89
C VAL A 57 -3.05 3.36 -22.96
N GLU A 58 -4.24 3.95 -23.17
CA GLU A 58 -5.20 3.56 -24.20
C GLU A 58 -4.54 3.56 -25.59
N VAL A 59 -3.96 4.70 -25.99
CA VAL A 59 -3.26 4.84 -27.29
C VAL A 59 -2.13 3.83 -27.43
N CYS A 60 -1.27 3.68 -26.41
CA CYS A 60 -0.14 2.72 -26.46
C CYS A 60 -0.60 1.27 -26.62
N LEU A 61 -1.72 0.89 -26.03
CA LEU A 61 -2.31 -0.44 -26.20
C LEU A 61 -2.90 -0.61 -27.60
N GLU A 62 -3.66 0.37 -28.09
CA GLU A 62 -4.26 0.36 -29.45
C GLU A 62 -3.19 0.27 -30.54
N ASP A 63 -2.11 1.05 -30.43
CA ASP A 63 -0.93 1.01 -31.33
C ASP A 63 -0.26 -0.37 -31.35
N CYS A 64 -0.37 -1.12 -30.24
CA CYS A 64 0.09 -2.50 -30.16
C CYS A 64 -0.98 -3.54 -30.57
N GLY A 65 -2.16 -3.10 -31.08
CA GLY A 65 -3.21 -3.97 -31.61
C GLY A 65 -4.06 -4.65 -30.54
N PHE A 66 -4.22 -4.03 -29.37
CA PHE A 66 -5.23 -4.41 -28.39
C PHE A 66 -6.54 -3.64 -28.65
N ASN A 67 -7.67 -4.27 -28.37
CA ASN A 67 -8.92 -3.53 -28.27
C ASN A 67 -9.04 -3.01 -26.83
N VAL A 68 -9.26 -1.72 -26.66
CA VAL A 68 -9.24 -1.07 -25.36
C VAL A 68 -10.58 -0.44 -25.05
N ASP A 69 -11.01 -0.57 -23.82
CA ASP A 69 -12.12 0.16 -23.25
C ASP A 69 -11.71 0.77 -21.92
N ALA A 70 -12.32 1.85 -21.50
CA ALA A 70 -11.98 2.54 -20.27
C ALA A 70 -13.23 2.78 -19.41
N MET A 71 -13.10 2.53 -18.11
CA MET A 71 -14.16 2.78 -17.14
C MET A 71 -13.66 3.74 -16.04
N ILE A 72 -14.45 4.78 -15.79
CA ILE A 72 -14.21 5.73 -14.72
C ILE A 72 -14.90 5.23 -13.46
N ILE A 73 -14.14 5.10 -12.38
CA ILE A 73 -14.63 4.76 -11.05
C ILE A 73 -14.62 5.98 -10.13
N LYS A 74 -15.52 5.99 -9.15
CA LYS A 74 -15.65 7.09 -8.17
C LYS A 74 -15.22 6.66 -6.77
N ASN A 75 -15.76 5.55 -6.27
CA ASN A 75 -15.56 5.08 -4.91
C ASN A 75 -15.13 3.61 -4.88
N PRO A 76 -14.26 3.19 -3.94
CA PRO A 76 -13.83 1.80 -3.84
C PRO A 76 -14.88 0.96 -3.09
N THR A 77 -16.04 0.75 -3.71
CA THR A 77 -17.16 -0.02 -3.14
C THR A 77 -17.36 -1.33 -3.89
N MET A 78 -17.99 -2.32 -3.21
CA MET A 78 -18.33 -3.59 -3.85
C MET A 78 -19.27 -3.45 -5.04
N ASP A 79 -20.15 -2.45 -5.03
CA ASP A 79 -21.08 -2.22 -6.14
C ASP A 79 -20.32 -1.72 -7.39
N GLU A 80 -19.38 -0.77 -7.22
CA GLU A 80 -18.53 -0.35 -8.34
C GLU A 80 -17.61 -1.47 -8.83
N ILE A 81 -17.14 -2.37 -7.94
CA ILE A 81 -16.38 -3.57 -8.37
C ILE A 81 -17.23 -4.44 -9.28
N LYS A 82 -18.49 -4.70 -8.92
CA LYS A 82 -19.43 -5.46 -9.78
C LYS A 82 -19.67 -4.76 -11.13
N GLU A 83 -19.70 -3.44 -11.15
CA GLU A 83 -19.82 -2.69 -12.42
C GLU A 83 -18.56 -2.88 -13.28
N VAL A 84 -17.35 -2.86 -12.68
CA VAL A 84 -16.11 -3.19 -13.40
C VAL A 84 -16.14 -4.62 -13.94
N GLU A 85 -16.58 -5.59 -13.14
CA GLU A 85 -16.72 -7.00 -13.55
C GLU A 85 -17.71 -7.14 -14.71
N ASN A 86 -18.87 -6.51 -14.62
CA ASN A 86 -19.89 -6.54 -15.68
C ASN A 86 -19.38 -5.90 -16.97
N ARG A 87 -18.66 -4.77 -16.87
CA ARG A 87 -18.05 -4.11 -18.03
C ARG A 87 -16.99 -5.00 -18.67
N ALA A 88 -16.10 -5.58 -17.85
CA ALA A 88 -15.08 -6.51 -18.32
C ALA A 88 -15.66 -7.73 -19.02
N ALA A 89 -16.70 -8.33 -18.45
CA ALA A 89 -17.41 -9.46 -19.06
C ALA A 89 -18.09 -9.07 -20.37
N GLY A 90 -18.74 -7.90 -20.42
CA GLY A 90 -19.43 -7.39 -21.62
C GLY A 90 -18.52 -7.21 -22.83
N ILE A 91 -17.29 -6.73 -22.61
CA ILE A 91 -16.27 -6.58 -23.66
C ILE A 91 -15.41 -7.84 -23.84
N LYS A 92 -15.62 -8.89 -23.05
CA LYS A 92 -14.77 -10.08 -22.98
C LYS A 92 -13.30 -9.70 -22.72
N ALA A 93 -13.05 -8.88 -21.69
CA ALA A 93 -11.72 -8.46 -21.31
C ALA A 93 -10.83 -9.66 -20.98
N SER A 94 -9.63 -9.68 -21.52
CA SER A 94 -8.63 -10.69 -21.26
C SER A 94 -7.67 -10.29 -20.14
N PHE A 95 -7.61 -9.00 -19.79
CA PHE A 95 -6.84 -8.45 -18.68
C PHE A 95 -7.36 -7.06 -18.29
N LEU A 96 -7.06 -6.65 -17.07
CA LEU A 96 -7.40 -5.32 -16.56
C LEU A 96 -6.12 -4.49 -16.31
N LEU A 97 -6.27 -3.16 -16.44
CA LEU A 97 -5.22 -2.21 -16.04
C LEU A 97 -5.82 -1.24 -15.02
N GLY A 98 -5.22 -1.18 -13.82
CA GLY A 98 -5.54 -0.16 -12.82
C GLY A 98 -4.66 1.05 -13.03
N VAL A 99 -5.21 2.16 -13.54
CA VAL A 99 -4.45 3.39 -13.84
C VAL A 99 -4.83 4.48 -12.84
N GLY A 100 -3.94 4.75 -11.89
CA GLY A 100 -4.24 5.76 -10.88
C GLY A 100 -3.53 5.58 -9.56
N GLY A 101 -4.13 6.12 -8.50
CA GLY A 101 -3.74 5.84 -7.11
C GLY A 101 -4.34 4.52 -6.62
N GLY A 102 -4.23 4.26 -5.31
CA GLY A 102 -4.69 3.01 -4.69
C GLY A 102 -6.10 2.61 -5.05
N LYS A 103 -7.03 3.55 -5.08
CA LYS A 103 -8.43 3.30 -5.43
C LYS A 103 -8.57 2.57 -6.77
N SER A 104 -8.04 3.13 -7.85
CA SER A 104 -8.14 2.54 -9.19
C SER A 104 -7.43 1.18 -9.29
N ILE A 105 -6.26 1.08 -8.63
CA ILE A 105 -5.46 -0.12 -8.60
C ILE A 105 -6.17 -1.23 -7.83
N ASP A 106 -6.70 -0.94 -6.64
CA ASP A 106 -7.35 -1.95 -5.81
C ASP A 106 -8.67 -2.44 -6.42
N MET A 107 -9.44 -1.55 -7.06
CA MET A 107 -10.65 -1.92 -7.79
C MET A 107 -10.36 -2.85 -8.97
N ALA A 108 -9.39 -2.48 -9.83
CA ALA A 108 -8.98 -3.33 -10.96
C ALA A 108 -8.40 -4.66 -10.48
N LYS A 109 -7.60 -4.63 -9.42
CA LYS A 109 -6.98 -5.81 -8.81
C LYS A 109 -8.02 -6.79 -8.28
N LEU A 110 -9.02 -6.32 -7.53
CA LEU A 110 -10.04 -7.18 -6.96
C LEU A 110 -10.98 -7.73 -8.04
N ALA A 111 -11.45 -6.89 -8.97
CA ALA A 111 -12.26 -7.33 -10.09
C ALA A 111 -11.54 -8.37 -10.96
N SER A 112 -10.25 -8.17 -11.25
CA SER A 112 -9.44 -9.14 -11.99
C SER A 112 -9.27 -10.47 -11.27
N THR A 113 -9.20 -10.42 -9.92
CA THR A 113 -9.16 -11.63 -9.08
C THR A 113 -10.45 -12.42 -9.17
N HIS A 114 -11.61 -11.75 -9.10
CA HIS A 114 -12.91 -12.40 -9.20
C HIS A 114 -13.15 -12.99 -10.60
N LEU A 115 -12.61 -12.37 -11.64
CA LEU A 115 -12.74 -12.81 -13.02
C LEU A 115 -11.66 -13.82 -13.44
N ASP A 116 -10.67 -14.10 -12.59
CA ASP A 116 -9.51 -14.96 -12.88
C ASP A 116 -8.76 -14.55 -14.16
N ILE A 117 -8.55 -13.25 -14.34
CA ILE A 117 -7.80 -12.67 -15.46
C ILE A 117 -6.61 -11.82 -14.97
N PRO A 118 -5.53 -11.68 -15.77
CA PRO A 118 -4.37 -10.88 -15.40
C PRO A 118 -4.68 -9.41 -15.09
N PHE A 119 -3.85 -8.81 -14.22
CA PHE A 119 -3.94 -7.41 -13.82
C PHE A 119 -2.59 -6.72 -13.96
N VAL A 120 -2.59 -5.51 -14.55
CA VAL A 120 -1.44 -4.61 -14.67
C VAL A 120 -1.66 -3.39 -13.80
N SER A 121 -0.69 -3.06 -12.94
CA SER A 121 -0.72 -1.87 -12.08
C SER A 121 0.03 -0.71 -12.75
N ILE A 122 -0.65 0.42 -12.94
CA ILE A 122 -0.07 1.66 -13.50
C ILE A 122 -0.30 2.80 -12.50
N PRO A 123 0.56 2.91 -11.46
CA PRO A 123 0.41 3.93 -10.45
C PRO A 123 0.73 5.32 -10.99
N THR A 124 -0.16 6.28 -10.74
CA THR A 124 0.05 7.71 -11.01
C THR A 124 0.48 8.48 -9.76
N ALA A 125 0.57 7.81 -8.63
CA ALA A 125 1.05 8.33 -7.37
C ALA A 125 1.70 7.21 -6.55
N ALA A 126 2.71 7.55 -5.76
CA ALA A 126 3.44 6.63 -4.89
C ALA A 126 2.93 6.80 -3.44
N SER A 127 1.68 6.37 -3.14
CA SER A 127 1.02 6.67 -1.88
C SER A 127 0.97 5.52 -0.86
N HIS A 128 1.09 4.28 -1.30
CA HIS A 128 1.13 3.07 -0.44
C HIS A 128 1.56 1.83 -1.24
N ASP A 129 1.98 0.78 -0.54
CA ASP A 129 2.50 -0.45 -1.14
C ASP A 129 1.43 -1.37 -1.76
N GLY A 130 0.15 -1.08 -1.56
CA GLY A 130 -0.97 -1.74 -2.23
C GLY A 130 -0.87 -1.77 -3.76
N ILE A 131 -0.08 -0.87 -4.37
CA ILE A 131 0.15 -0.84 -5.82
C ILE A 131 0.85 -2.11 -6.35
N VAL A 132 1.50 -2.89 -5.49
CA VAL A 132 2.24 -4.11 -5.85
C VAL A 132 1.73 -5.34 -5.11
N SER A 133 1.14 -5.16 -3.93
CA SER A 133 0.75 -6.27 -3.07
C SER A 133 -0.47 -7.05 -3.59
N SER A 134 -0.65 -8.25 -3.03
CA SER A 134 -1.84 -9.10 -3.23
C SER A 134 -3.00 -8.74 -2.28
N ARG A 135 -3.10 -7.47 -1.88
CA ARG A 135 -4.18 -6.96 -1.04
C ARG A 135 -4.90 -5.82 -1.74
N ALA A 136 -6.19 -5.71 -1.55
CA ALA A 136 -7.01 -4.61 -2.02
C ALA A 136 -7.81 -4.02 -0.85
N SER A 137 -7.84 -2.70 -0.75
CA SER A 137 -8.61 -1.98 0.27
C SER A 137 -9.91 -1.45 -0.34
N ILE A 138 -11.04 -1.88 0.22
CA ILE A 138 -12.37 -1.52 -0.24
C ILE A 138 -13.24 -1.03 0.90
N HIS A 139 -14.26 -0.24 0.58
CA HIS A 139 -15.27 0.19 1.54
C HIS A 139 -16.42 -0.81 1.55
N ARG A 140 -16.69 -1.38 2.73
CA ARG A 140 -17.84 -2.22 3.02
C ARG A 140 -18.46 -1.79 4.36
N ASP A 141 -19.78 -1.54 4.39
CA ASP A 141 -20.51 -1.17 5.59
C ASP A 141 -19.87 0.00 6.37
N ASN A 142 -19.48 1.06 5.66
CA ASN A 142 -18.79 2.25 6.19
C ASN A 142 -17.40 1.96 6.84
N ARG A 143 -16.79 0.82 6.52
CA ARG A 143 -15.45 0.45 7.00
C ARG A 143 -14.53 0.17 5.84
N THR A 144 -13.25 0.47 6.02
CA THR A 144 -12.20 0.05 5.09
C THR A 144 -11.79 -1.38 5.41
N VAL A 145 -12.01 -2.30 4.47
CA VAL A 145 -11.66 -3.72 4.61
C VAL A 145 -10.56 -4.06 3.63
N SER A 146 -9.52 -4.76 4.11
CA SER A 146 -8.45 -5.27 3.25
C SER A 146 -8.76 -6.70 2.83
N GLU A 147 -9.04 -6.92 1.55
CA GLU A 147 -9.34 -8.23 0.98
C GLU A 147 -8.12 -8.86 0.29
N ALA A 148 -8.11 -10.19 0.23
CA ALA A 148 -7.11 -10.92 -0.53
C ALA A 148 -7.42 -10.79 -2.02
N ALA A 149 -6.38 -10.54 -2.81
CA ALA A 149 -6.47 -10.39 -4.25
C ALA A 149 -5.19 -10.95 -4.90
N GLN A 150 -5.07 -10.84 -6.21
CA GLN A 150 -3.87 -11.25 -6.92
C GLN A 150 -2.79 -10.16 -6.95
N THR A 151 -1.53 -10.57 -7.05
CA THR A 151 -0.41 -9.67 -7.34
C THR A 151 -0.48 -9.22 -8.81
N PRO A 152 -0.17 -7.97 -9.14
CA PRO A 152 -0.12 -7.53 -10.54
C PRO A 152 0.92 -8.35 -11.33
N ILE A 153 0.59 -8.71 -12.58
CA ILE A 153 1.54 -9.38 -13.47
C ILE A 153 2.67 -8.43 -13.91
N ALA A 154 2.35 -7.13 -13.99
CA ALA A 154 3.32 -6.06 -14.19
C ALA A 154 2.98 -4.81 -13.40
N VAL A 155 4.02 -4.03 -13.09
CA VAL A 155 3.93 -2.67 -12.56
C VAL A 155 4.66 -1.74 -13.53
N ILE A 156 3.97 -0.70 -14.01
CA ILE A 156 4.54 0.32 -14.91
C ILE A 156 4.39 1.68 -14.23
N ALA A 157 5.48 2.19 -13.68
CA ALA A 157 5.50 3.39 -12.86
C ALA A 157 6.31 4.51 -13.53
N ASP A 158 5.62 5.46 -14.11
CA ASP A 158 6.24 6.61 -14.76
C ASP A 158 6.61 7.67 -13.71
N THR A 159 7.91 7.91 -13.55
CA THR A 159 8.43 8.84 -12.52
C THR A 159 8.06 10.28 -12.79
N ALA A 160 7.90 10.70 -14.06
CA ALA A 160 7.47 12.04 -14.41
C ALA A 160 6.01 12.27 -13.98
N ILE A 161 5.12 11.31 -14.23
CA ILE A 161 3.71 11.39 -13.80
C ILE A 161 3.61 11.39 -12.28
N ILE A 162 4.35 10.51 -11.59
CA ILE A 162 4.32 10.39 -10.13
C ILE A 162 4.89 11.67 -9.48
N ALA A 163 5.98 12.25 -10.02
CA ALA A 163 6.56 13.49 -9.52
C ALA A 163 5.64 14.71 -9.73
N ALA A 164 4.80 14.69 -10.77
CA ALA A 164 3.80 15.72 -11.04
C ALA A 164 2.53 15.58 -10.18
N ALA A 165 2.32 14.44 -9.52
CA ALA A 165 1.20 14.24 -8.61
C ALA A 165 1.34 15.10 -7.33
N PRO A 166 0.26 15.38 -6.60
CA PRO A 166 0.35 16.09 -5.32
C PRO A 166 1.38 15.44 -4.39
N TYR A 167 2.38 16.21 -3.97
CA TYR A 167 3.50 15.72 -3.15
C TYR A 167 3.06 15.01 -1.86
N ARG A 168 1.92 15.43 -1.29
CA ARG A 168 1.30 14.78 -0.13
C ARG A 168 1.14 13.27 -0.32
N LEU A 169 0.83 12.80 -1.56
CA LEU A 169 0.68 11.37 -1.87
C LEU A 169 2.03 10.64 -1.78
N LEU A 170 3.11 11.26 -2.26
CA LEU A 170 4.45 10.69 -2.16
C LEU A 170 4.93 10.66 -0.70
N ALA A 171 4.68 11.73 0.06
CA ALA A 171 5.00 11.78 1.49
C ALA A 171 4.21 10.73 2.28
N ALA A 172 2.94 10.48 1.93
CA ALA A 172 2.15 9.39 2.50
C ALA A 172 2.77 8.02 2.20
N GLY A 173 3.23 7.79 0.97
CA GLY A 173 3.94 6.55 0.63
C GLY A 173 5.23 6.35 1.43
N CYS A 174 5.95 7.43 1.73
CA CYS A 174 7.10 7.36 2.63
C CYS A 174 6.67 6.95 4.05
N GLY A 175 5.56 7.49 4.56
CA GLY A 175 5.01 7.13 5.87
C GLY A 175 4.62 5.65 5.92
N ASP A 176 4.01 5.16 4.86
CA ASP A 176 3.63 3.75 4.70
C ASP A 176 4.85 2.82 4.73
N ILE A 177 5.91 3.14 3.96
CA ILE A 177 7.15 2.34 3.96
C ILE A 177 7.92 2.42 5.27
N ILE A 178 8.01 3.59 5.89
CA ILE A 178 8.70 3.76 7.18
C ILE A 178 8.00 2.91 8.26
N SER A 179 6.69 2.73 8.16
CA SER A 179 5.88 1.91 9.06
C SER A 179 6.31 0.43 9.10
N ASN A 180 6.89 -0.07 8.01
CA ASN A 180 7.42 -1.43 7.94
C ASN A 180 8.42 -1.74 9.06
N TYR A 181 9.09 -0.72 9.59
CA TYR A 181 10.07 -0.90 10.66
C TYR A 181 9.40 -1.40 11.96
N THR A 182 8.22 -0.88 12.30
CA THR A 182 7.43 -1.37 13.45
C THR A 182 6.65 -2.63 13.12
N ALA A 183 6.16 -2.76 11.89
CA ALA A 183 5.47 -3.98 11.45
C ALA A 183 6.37 -5.22 11.60
N VAL A 184 7.63 -5.13 11.21
CA VAL A 184 8.59 -6.23 11.37
C VAL A 184 8.86 -6.51 12.85
N ARG A 185 8.99 -5.49 13.71
CA ARG A 185 9.16 -5.69 15.15
C ARG A 185 7.96 -6.38 15.80
N ASP A 186 6.77 -6.04 15.39
CA ASP A 186 5.54 -6.73 15.81
C ASP A 186 5.52 -8.19 15.35
N TRP A 187 5.97 -8.44 14.13
CA TRP A 187 6.05 -9.80 13.60
C TRP A 187 7.11 -10.64 14.33
N GLU A 188 8.30 -10.08 14.60
CA GLU A 188 9.32 -10.70 15.44
C GLU A 188 8.78 -11.01 16.85
N LEU A 189 7.98 -10.11 17.43
CA LEU A 189 7.34 -10.30 18.74
C LEU A 189 6.32 -11.44 18.70
N ALA A 190 5.45 -11.46 17.67
CA ALA A 190 4.46 -12.51 17.48
C ALA A 190 5.11 -13.88 17.25
N HIS A 191 6.20 -13.93 16.49
CA HIS A 191 6.98 -15.15 16.30
C HIS A 191 7.52 -15.70 17.64
N ARG A 192 8.13 -14.83 18.46
CA ARG A 192 8.72 -15.23 19.75
C ARG A 192 7.69 -15.64 20.82
N LEU A 193 6.50 -15.03 20.82
CA LEU A 193 5.51 -15.21 21.89
C LEU A 193 4.31 -16.09 21.51
N ARG A 194 4.09 -16.30 20.20
CA ARG A 194 2.93 -17.02 19.66
C ARG A 194 3.30 -18.06 18.62
N ASP A 195 4.59 -18.32 18.41
CA ASP A 195 5.10 -19.26 17.40
C ASP A 195 4.56 -18.95 15.99
N GLU A 196 4.23 -17.68 15.71
CA GLU A 196 3.71 -17.29 14.40
C GLU A 196 4.78 -17.53 13.33
N PRO A 197 4.41 -18.09 12.15
CA PRO A 197 5.36 -18.27 11.06
C PRO A 197 6.07 -16.98 10.70
N PHE A 198 7.39 -17.00 10.60
CA PHE A 198 8.24 -15.86 10.32
C PHE A 198 9.13 -16.13 9.10
N SER A 199 9.37 -15.11 8.29
CA SER A 199 10.29 -15.15 7.17
C SER A 199 11.41 -14.14 7.35
N GLU A 200 12.62 -14.62 7.63
CA GLU A 200 13.80 -13.78 7.78
C GLU A 200 14.07 -12.93 6.53
N TYR A 201 13.94 -13.53 5.34
CA TYR A 201 14.14 -12.80 4.07
C TYR A 201 13.16 -11.65 3.90
N ALA A 202 11.87 -11.90 4.11
CA ALA A 202 10.85 -10.87 3.99
C ALA A 202 11.04 -9.76 5.03
N SER A 203 11.40 -10.13 6.27
CA SER A 203 11.65 -9.16 7.34
C SER A 203 12.86 -8.27 7.06
N ILE A 204 13.95 -8.84 6.54
CA ILE A 204 15.16 -8.09 6.16
C ILE A 204 14.86 -7.11 5.04
N ILE A 205 14.17 -7.55 3.97
CA ILE A 205 13.82 -6.67 2.85
C ILE A 205 12.96 -5.51 3.34
N SER A 206 11.91 -5.80 4.09
CA SER A 206 10.97 -4.79 4.58
C SER A 206 11.64 -3.79 5.53
N LYS A 207 12.38 -4.28 6.51
CA LYS A 207 13.11 -3.45 7.48
C LYS A 207 14.19 -2.58 6.83
N MET A 208 14.93 -3.15 5.86
CA MET A 208 15.97 -2.43 5.12
C MET A 208 15.35 -1.33 4.24
N THR A 209 14.20 -1.59 3.63
CA THR A 209 13.49 -0.62 2.80
C THR A 209 13.06 0.60 3.63
N ALA A 210 12.50 0.38 4.82
CA ALA A 210 12.16 1.46 5.75
C ALA A 210 13.42 2.24 6.19
N LYS A 211 14.50 1.55 6.52
CA LYS A 211 15.76 2.17 6.94
C LYS A 211 16.36 3.05 5.85
N ILE A 212 16.38 2.58 4.60
CA ILE A 212 16.87 3.36 3.44
C ILE A 212 16.09 4.66 3.30
N LEU A 213 14.75 4.65 3.45
CA LEU A 213 13.95 5.87 3.36
C LEU A 213 14.20 6.82 4.53
N ILE A 214 14.38 6.31 5.75
CA ILE A 214 14.73 7.12 6.92
C ILE A 214 16.06 7.84 6.68
N GLU A 215 17.09 7.10 6.24
CA GLU A 215 18.42 7.65 5.96
C GLU A 215 18.42 8.63 4.77
N SER A 216 17.56 8.40 3.78
CA SER A 216 17.43 9.22 2.57
C SER A 216 16.40 10.35 2.71
N ALA A 217 15.79 10.56 3.89
CA ALA A 217 14.71 11.53 4.08
C ALA A 217 15.04 12.94 3.56
N GLY A 218 16.30 13.37 3.72
CA GLY A 218 16.78 14.66 3.24
C GLY A 218 16.82 14.82 1.71
N ALA A 219 16.85 13.71 0.97
CA ALA A 219 16.87 13.69 -0.49
C ALA A 219 15.46 13.65 -1.11
N ILE A 220 14.44 13.26 -0.34
CA ILE A 220 13.05 13.22 -0.82
C ILE A 220 12.48 14.63 -0.88
N LYS A 221 12.15 15.11 -2.09
CA LYS A 221 11.69 16.47 -2.35
C LYS A 221 10.51 16.49 -3.32
N PRO A 222 9.63 17.52 -3.23
CA PRO A 222 8.52 17.70 -4.15
C PRO A 222 8.99 17.90 -5.60
N SER A 223 8.23 17.35 -6.53
CA SER A 223 8.43 17.51 -7.97
C SER A 223 9.81 17.05 -8.49
N ILE A 224 10.46 16.15 -7.78
CA ILE A 224 11.75 15.55 -8.17
C ILE A 224 11.51 14.09 -8.56
N GLU A 225 11.82 13.73 -9.80
CA GLU A 225 11.63 12.36 -10.29
C GLU A 225 12.49 11.33 -9.55
N GLU A 226 13.69 11.70 -9.10
CA GLU A 226 14.53 10.82 -8.30
C GLU A 226 13.85 10.46 -6.96
N SER A 227 13.09 11.41 -6.36
CA SER A 227 12.27 11.14 -5.18
C SER A 227 11.15 10.14 -5.51
N ALA A 228 10.45 10.33 -6.62
CA ALA A 228 9.42 9.41 -7.09
C ALA A 228 9.99 8.02 -7.36
N TRP A 229 11.14 7.95 -8.01
CA TRP A 229 11.83 6.70 -8.32
C TRP A 229 12.28 5.96 -7.04
N THR A 230 12.84 6.69 -6.07
CA THR A 230 13.27 6.12 -4.78
C THR A 230 12.09 5.54 -4.01
N VAL A 231 11.00 6.30 -3.89
CA VAL A 231 9.79 5.84 -3.16
C VAL A 231 9.11 4.69 -3.89
N MET A 232 9.01 4.74 -5.22
CA MET A 232 8.43 3.64 -6.00
C MET A 232 9.20 2.33 -5.81
N LYS A 233 10.52 2.35 -5.84
CA LYS A 233 11.32 1.14 -5.56
C LYS A 233 11.09 0.60 -4.15
N ALA A 234 10.93 1.50 -3.18
CA ALA A 234 10.64 1.11 -1.82
C ALA A 234 9.27 0.43 -1.71
N LEU A 235 8.23 0.98 -2.34
CA LEU A 235 6.89 0.40 -2.39
C LEU A 235 6.88 -0.97 -3.09
N VAL A 236 7.63 -1.11 -4.18
CA VAL A 236 7.80 -2.40 -4.88
C VAL A 236 8.49 -3.41 -3.96
N ALA A 237 9.56 -3.03 -3.29
CA ALA A 237 10.28 -3.93 -2.38
C ALA A 237 9.40 -4.38 -1.20
N SER A 238 8.54 -3.50 -0.65
CA SER A 238 7.55 -3.84 0.37
C SER A 238 6.55 -4.89 -0.14
N GLY A 239 5.98 -4.68 -1.33
CA GLY A 239 5.07 -5.64 -1.95
C GLY A 239 5.72 -7.00 -2.22
N VAL A 240 6.97 -7.01 -2.65
CA VAL A 240 7.76 -8.24 -2.82
C VAL A 240 7.99 -8.95 -1.48
N ALA A 241 8.29 -8.22 -0.41
CA ALA A 241 8.44 -8.79 0.94
C ALA A 241 7.14 -9.46 1.41
N MET A 242 5.98 -8.83 1.18
CA MET A 242 4.67 -9.44 1.48
C MET A 242 4.42 -10.71 0.66
N SER A 243 4.78 -10.73 -0.61
CA SER A 243 4.66 -11.92 -1.47
C SER A 243 5.56 -13.07 -0.99
N ILE A 244 6.80 -12.80 -0.58
CA ILE A 244 7.72 -13.78 -0.01
C ILE A 244 7.17 -14.34 1.31
N ALA A 245 6.61 -13.48 2.16
CA ALA A 245 6.01 -13.89 3.43
C ALA A 245 4.70 -14.67 3.24
N GLY A 246 4.01 -14.49 2.12
CA GLY A 246 2.64 -14.99 1.90
C GLY A 246 1.61 -14.34 2.85
N SER A 247 1.95 -13.16 3.38
CA SER A 247 1.11 -12.39 4.29
C SER A 247 1.53 -10.91 4.30
N SER A 248 0.69 -10.03 4.83
CA SER A 248 1.05 -8.61 5.01
C SER A 248 1.87 -8.32 6.28
N ARG A 249 2.34 -9.34 7.00
CA ARG A 249 3.12 -9.15 8.23
C ARG A 249 4.37 -8.27 8.07
N PRO A 250 5.14 -8.37 6.97
CA PRO A 250 6.31 -7.52 6.77
C PRO A 250 6.01 -6.02 6.70
N ALA A 251 4.77 -5.68 6.33
CA ALA A 251 4.36 -4.31 6.05
C ALA A 251 3.16 -3.83 6.87
N SER A 252 2.64 -4.63 7.82
CA SER A 252 1.44 -4.25 8.57
C SER A 252 1.48 -4.82 9.98
N GLY A 253 1.64 -3.94 10.96
CA GLY A 253 1.71 -4.23 12.39
C GLY A 253 0.71 -3.37 13.19
N SER A 254 1.14 -2.95 14.37
CA SER A 254 0.36 -2.12 15.29
C SER A 254 0.04 -0.73 14.76
N GLU A 255 0.93 -0.14 13.96
CA GLU A 255 0.74 1.15 13.30
C GLU A 255 -0.42 1.10 12.28
N HIS A 256 -0.56 -0.02 11.58
CA HIS A 256 -1.69 -0.23 10.67
C HIS A 256 -3.00 -0.48 11.43
N LYS A 257 -2.95 -1.20 12.57
CA LYS A 257 -4.12 -1.32 13.45
C LYS A 257 -4.60 0.06 13.93
N PHE A 258 -3.66 0.93 14.30
CA PHE A 258 -3.95 2.31 14.66
C PHE A 258 -4.56 3.09 13.48
N SER A 259 -4.02 2.98 12.28
CA SER A 259 -4.56 3.62 11.08
C SER A 259 -6.00 3.16 10.79
N HIS A 260 -6.27 1.85 10.82
CA HIS A 260 -7.63 1.34 10.63
C HIS A 260 -8.60 1.75 11.75
N ALA A 261 -8.12 1.87 12.99
CA ALA A 261 -8.94 2.41 14.07
C ALA A 261 -9.29 3.89 13.84
N LEU A 262 -8.38 4.68 13.25
CA LEU A 262 -8.70 6.05 12.84
C LEU A 262 -9.71 6.09 11.69
N ASP A 263 -9.58 5.18 10.70
CA ASP A 263 -10.55 5.08 9.60
C ASP A 263 -11.98 4.80 10.10
N GLU A 264 -12.12 4.05 11.21
CA GLU A 264 -13.44 3.75 11.82
C GLU A 264 -13.96 4.88 12.72
N LEU A 265 -13.08 5.61 13.40
CA LEU A 265 -13.46 6.52 14.49
C LEU A 265 -13.41 7.99 14.11
N ALA A 266 -12.49 8.40 13.23
CA ALA A 266 -12.35 9.79 12.85
C ALA A 266 -13.39 10.17 11.79
N PRO A 267 -14.09 11.33 11.93
CA PRO A 267 -15.06 11.78 10.92
C PRO A 267 -14.45 11.96 9.52
N GLU A 268 -13.22 12.44 9.48
CA GLU A 268 -12.45 12.68 8.26
C GLU A 268 -11.05 12.10 8.48
N PRO A 269 -10.83 10.81 8.14
CA PRO A 269 -9.53 10.20 8.27
C PRO A 269 -8.53 10.80 7.26
N ALA A 270 -7.26 10.84 7.65
CA ALA A 270 -6.17 11.27 6.78
C ALA A 270 -5.79 10.17 5.78
N LEU A 271 -4.78 10.41 4.94
CA LEU A 271 -4.28 9.37 4.05
C LEU A 271 -3.69 8.21 4.86
N HIS A 272 -3.90 6.98 4.39
CA HIS A 272 -3.44 5.76 5.05
C HIS A 272 -1.97 5.83 5.49
N GLY A 273 -1.06 6.16 4.56
CA GLY A 273 0.36 6.26 4.88
C GLY A 273 0.71 7.39 5.85
N GLU A 274 -0.06 8.48 5.89
CA GLU A 274 0.09 9.54 6.89
C GLU A 274 -0.26 9.02 8.28
N GLN A 275 -1.38 8.30 8.41
CA GLN A 275 -1.82 7.68 9.66
C GLN A 275 -0.84 6.59 10.13
N CYS A 276 -0.35 5.74 9.20
CA CYS A 276 0.67 4.73 9.49
C CYS A 276 1.98 5.37 9.96
N GLY A 277 2.43 6.46 9.32
CA GLY A 277 3.62 7.20 9.72
C GLY A 277 3.53 7.73 11.15
N VAL A 278 2.43 8.40 11.51
CA VAL A 278 2.19 8.88 12.88
C VAL A 278 2.07 7.72 13.87
N GLY A 279 1.35 6.65 13.50
CA GLY A 279 1.28 5.42 14.27
C GLY A 279 2.65 4.83 14.56
N THR A 280 3.54 4.82 13.55
CA THR A 280 4.90 4.30 13.67
C THR A 280 5.72 5.03 14.74
N ILE A 281 5.58 6.35 14.89
CA ILE A 281 6.26 7.11 15.94
C ILE A 281 5.89 6.55 17.32
N MET A 282 4.60 6.35 17.58
CA MET A 282 4.08 5.86 18.86
C MET A 282 4.45 4.38 19.09
N MET A 283 4.28 3.55 18.06
CA MET A 283 4.59 2.11 18.16
C MET A 283 6.09 1.88 18.33
N MET A 284 6.96 2.68 17.70
CA MET A 284 8.39 2.61 17.92
C MET A 284 8.79 2.95 19.36
N TYR A 285 8.10 3.92 19.97
CA TYR A 285 8.29 4.21 21.40
C TYR A 285 7.91 3.00 22.27
N LEU A 286 6.77 2.37 22.02
CA LEU A 286 6.33 1.17 22.74
C LEU A 286 7.32 0.00 22.60
N HIS A 287 7.93 -0.15 21.42
CA HIS A 287 9.00 -1.12 21.18
C HIS A 287 10.36 -0.75 21.83
N GLY A 288 10.46 0.38 22.56
CA GLY A 288 11.72 0.86 23.13
C GLY A 288 12.76 1.26 22.09
N GLY A 289 12.32 1.61 20.87
CA GLY A 289 13.19 2.01 19.77
C GLY A 289 13.36 3.53 19.64
N ASN A 290 14.13 3.95 18.62
CA ASN A 290 14.42 5.36 18.34
C ASN A 290 13.26 6.03 17.58
N TRP A 291 12.19 6.39 18.28
CA TRP A 291 11.03 7.07 17.69
C TRP A 291 11.37 8.50 17.24
N GLN A 292 12.37 9.15 17.83
CA GLN A 292 12.80 10.50 17.44
C GLN A 292 13.38 10.51 16.03
N GLU A 293 14.11 9.47 15.64
CA GLU A 293 14.64 9.29 14.29
C GLU A 293 13.51 9.16 13.26
N ILE A 294 12.52 8.32 13.56
CA ILE A 294 11.31 8.16 12.72
C ILE A 294 10.60 9.50 12.53
N ARG A 295 10.33 10.20 13.66
CA ARG A 295 9.67 11.51 13.63
C ARG A 295 10.45 12.55 12.84
N THR A 296 11.78 12.57 12.99
CA THR A 296 12.66 13.48 12.26
C THR A 296 12.65 13.19 10.77
N ALA A 297 12.71 11.92 10.38
CA ALA A 297 12.65 11.52 8.97
C ALA A 297 11.31 11.91 8.32
N LEU A 298 10.18 11.59 8.95
CA LEU A 298 8.85 11.98 8.47
C LEU A 298 8.72 13.50 8.33
N LYS A 299 9.15 14.26 9.34
CA LYS A 299 9.14 15.73 9.29
C LYS A 299 10.03 16.28 8.17
N THR A 300 11.20 15.70 7.94
CA THR A 300 12.13 16.11 6.88
C THR A 300 11.56 15.87 5.48
N ILE A 301 10.81 14.78 5.32
CA ILE A 301 10.06 14.45 4.10
C ILE A 301 8.87 15.42 3.92
N GLY A 302 8.31 15.95 5.01
CA GLY A 302 7.08 16.76 5.00
C GLY A 302 5.80 15.92 5.19
N ALA A 303 5.94 14.71 5.74
CA ALA A 303 4.81 13.90 6.17
C ALA A 303 4.35 14.34 7.58
N PRO A 304 3.06 14.17 7.92
CA PRO A 304 2.53 14.46 9.25
C PRO A 304 3.27 13.69 10.36
N THR A 305 3.46 14.36 11.50
CA THR A 305 4.10 13.80 12.70
C THR A 305 3.25 13.97 13.97
N CYS A 306 2.09 14.60 13.86
CA CYS A 306 1.18 14.83 14.99
C CYS A 306 -0.28 14.93 14.53
N ALA A 307 -1.21 14.92 15.48
CA ALA A 307 -2.66 14.99 15.27
C ALA A 307 -3.06 16.24 14.46
N ALA A 308 -2.50 17.39 14.80
CA ALA A 308 -2.79 18.66 14.13
C ALA A 308 -2.39 18.64 12.64
N GLU A 309 -1.23 18.04 12.31
CA GLU A 309 -0.75 17.90 10.94
C GLU A 309 -1.56 16.85 10.14
N LEU A 310 -2.17 15.85 10.82
CA LEU A 310 -3.13 14.94 10.21
C LEU A 310 -4.49 15.59 9.95
N GLY A 311 -4.78 16.73 10.59
CA GLY A 311 -6.12 17.33 10.60
C GLY A 311 -7.12 16.56 11.49
N ILE A 312 -6.65 15.75 12.41
CA ILE A 312 -7.45 14.90 13.29
C ILE A 312 -7.36 15.43 14.72
N LYS A 313 -8.51 15.52 15.44
CA LYS A 313 -8.50 15.95 16.83
C LYS A 313 -7.77 14.94 17.73
N GLU A 314 -7.07 15.42 18.75
CA GLU A 314 -6.31 14.62 19.72
C GLU A 314 -7.16 13.51 20.36
N GLU A 315 -8.44 13.76 20.61
CA GLU A 315 -9.34 12.74 21.19
C GLU A 315 -9.48 11.48 20.33
N TYR A 316 -9.43 11.62 18.98
CA TYR A 316 -9.49 10.46 18.08
C TYR A 316 -8.17 9.68 18.04
N ILE A 317 -7.02 10.34 18.24
CA ILE A 317 -5.74 9.66 18.42
C ILE A 317 -5.79 8.74 19.65
N ILE A 318 -6.29 9.25 20.78
CA ILE A 318 -6.41 8.45 22.00
C ILE A 318 -7.43 7.31 21.81
N LYS A 319 -8.62 7.61 21.25
CA LYS A 319 -9.63 6.59 20.96
C LYS A 319 -9.09 5.50 20.04
N ALA A 320 -8.35 5.87 18.99
CA ALA A 320 -7.74 4.91 18.06
C ALA A 320 -6.68 4.05 18.75
N LEU A 321 -5.83 4.61 19.62
CA LEU A 321 -4.86 3.82 20.41
C LEU A 321 -5.54 2.80 21.32
N LEU A 322 -6.68 3.17 21.93
CA LEU A 322 -7.46 2.27 22.77
C LEU A 322 -8.12 1.15 21.97
N HIS A 323 -8.64 1.49 20.78
CA HIS A 323 -9.40 0.55 19.94
C HIS A 323 -8.49 -0.33 19.04
N ALA A 324 -7.28 0.11 18.75
CA ALA A 324 -6.39 -0.54 17.78
C ALA A 324 -6.13 -2.03 18.06
N HIS A 325 -6.15 -2.48 19.31
CA HIS A 325 -5.96 -3.89 19.64
C HIS A 325 -7.12 -4.78 19.16
N GLU A 326 -8.32 -4.23 19.01
CA GLU A 326 -9.52 -4.93 18.52
C GLU A 326 -9.52 -5.06 16.99
N ILE A 327 -8.75 -4.22 16.28
CA ILE A 327 -8.55 -4.33 14.83
C ILE A 327 -7.72 -5.57 14.53
N ARG A 328 -8.30 -6.55 13.82
CA ARG A 328 -7.64 -7.83 13.52
C ARG A 328 -7.05 -8.48 14.78
N PRO A 329 -7.87 -8.91 15.74
CA PRO A 329 -7.42 -9.43 17.03
C PRO A 329 -6.54 -10.67 16.90
N GLU A 330 -6.67 -11.43 15.80
CA GLU A 330 -5.82 -12.57 15.47
C GLU A 330 -4.35 -12.18 15.21
N ARG A 331 -4.10 -10.92 14.84
CA ARG A 331 -2.76 -10.39 14.57
C ARG A 331 -2.14 -9.85 15.86
N TYR A 332 -1.26 -10.64 16.47
CA TYR A 332 -0.56 -10.21 17.67
C TYR A 332 0.47 -9.12 17.39
N THR A 333 0.51 -8.09 18.23
CA THR A 333 1.40 -6.92 18.12
C THR A 333 1.81 -6.41 19.50
N ILE A 334 2.62 -5.37 19.55
CA ILE A 334 3.03 -4.70 20.81
C ILE A 334 1.83 -4.15 21.59
N LEU A 335 0.69 -3.93 20.96
CA LEU A 335 -0.52 -3.48 21.63
C LEU A 335 -1.15 -4.56 22.52
N GLY A 336 -0.80 -5.84 22.33
CA GLY A 336 -1.23 -6.94 23.19
C GLY A 336 -2.76 -6.99 23.35
N MET A 337 -3.21 -6.83 24.61
CA MET A 337 -4.62 -6.80 25.00
C MET A 337 -5.18 -5.37 25.08
N GLY A 338 -4.48 -4.38 24.58
CA GLY A 338 -4.87 -2.97 24.59
C GLY A 338 -4.08 -2.12 25.58
N LEU A 339 -4.19 -0.82 25.43
CA LEU A 339 -3.63 0.18 26.33
C LEU A 339 -4.70 0.70 27.28
N THR A 340 -4.32 1.07 28.51
CA THR A 340 -5.19 1.89 29.36
C THR A 340 -5.23 3.33 28.83
N HIS A 341 -6.26 4.09 29.18
CA HIS A 341 -6.39 5.49 28.76
C HIS A 341 -5.15 6.32 29.14
N GLU A 342 -4.67 6.14 30.38
CA GLU A 342 -3.47 6.82 30.87
C GLU A 342 -2.21 6.45 30.04
N ALA A 343 -2.06 5.15 29.72
CA ALA A 343 -0.94 4.70 28.89
C ALA A 343 -1.02 5.27 27.46
N ALA A 344 -2.20 5.29 26.84
CA ALA A 344 -2.41 5.84 25.51
C ALA A 344 -2.09 7.33 25.46
N GLU A 345 -2.60 8.10 26.45
CA GLU A 345 -2.31 9.52 26.56
C GLU A 345 -0.82 9.79 26.78
N LYS A 346 -0.19 9.04 27.66
CA LYS A 346 1.25 9.16 27.95
C LYS A 346 2.11 8.89 26.70
N VAL A 347 1.79 7.84 25.96
CA VAL A 347 2.49 7.52 24.70
C VAL A 347 2.38 8.67 23.71
N ALA A 348 1.15 9.14 23.45
CA ALA A 348 0.90 10.20 22.49
C ALA A 348 1.60 11.53 22.87
N ARG A 349 1.61 11.90 24.17
CA ARG A 349 2.31 13.10 24.67
C ARG A 349 3.82 12.98 24.61
N ILE A 350 4.40 11.86 25.07
CA ILE A 350 5.87 11.67 25.06
C ILE A 350 6.39 11.70 23.62
N THR A 351 5.67 11.09 22.70
CA THR A 351 6.06 11.05 21.28
C THR A 351 5.71 12.34 20.53
N LYS A 352 5.08 13.31 21.20
CA LYS A 352 4.67 14.60 20.64
C LYS A 352 3.69 14.44 19.46
N VAL A 353 2.84 13.42 19.54
CA VAL A 353 1.74 13.24 18.58
C VAL A 353 0.52 14.07 18.99
N ILE A 354 0.36 14.30 20.28
CA ILE A 354 -0.57 15.27 20.88
C ILE A 354 0.17 16.20 21.83
#